data_4ef070bad1614f7e98389005bac3a38f
#
_entry.id   4ef070bad1614f7e98389005bac3a38f
#
_cell.length_a   1.000
_cell.length_b   1.000
_cell.length_c   1.000
_cell.angle_alpha   90.00
_cell.angle_beta   90.00
_cell.angle_gamma   90.00
#
_symmetry.space_group_name_H-M   'P 1'
#
loop_
_entity.id
_entity.type
_entity.pdbx_description
1 polymer ?
#
loop_
_entity_poly.entity_id
_entity_poly.type
_entity_poly.pdbx_seq_one_letter_code
_entity_poly.pdbx_strand_id
1 'polypeptide(L)'
;MSIDDVISTDLDRDLARLREVLARHHFPTRQDDVLALLVARHEPSRLLWRAAVLDRAQVYRSADEVCGAIARSTNAGMPPPPGR
;
A
#
# COMPACT_ATOMS: atom_id res chain seq x y z
N MET A 1 -4.87 22.60 12.63
CA MET A 1 -4.75 21.45 11.73
C MET A 1 -4.97 20.17 12.54
N SER A 2 -5.82 19.32 12.06
CA SER A 2 -6.13 18.10 12.79
C SER A 2 -5.16 16.98 12.41
N ILE A 3 -5.02 16.02 13.30
CA ILE A 3 -4.19 14.85 13.04
C ILE A 3 -4.73 14.07 11.85
N ASP A 4 -6.05 14.04 11.69
CA ASP A 4 -6.68 13.32 10.58
C ASP A 4 -6.24 13.89 9.23
N ASP A 5 -6.13 15.20 9.13
CA ASP A 5 -5.70 15.83 7.89
C ASP A 5 -4.26 15.41 7.54
N VAL A 6 -3.40 15.37 8.57
CA VAL A 6 -2.02 14.96 8.36
C VAL A 6 -1.94 13.51 7.89
N ILE A 7 -2.71 12.64 8.51
CA ILE A 7 -2.72 11.22 8.17
C ILE A 7 -3.23 11.02 6.74
N SER A 8 -4.29 11.72 6.37
CA SER A 8 -4.85 11.63 5.02
C SER A 8 -3.85 12.11 3.97
N THR A 9 -3.14 13.19 4.26
CA THR A 9 -2.13 13.73 3.35
C THR A 9 -1.00 12.72 3.15
N ASP A 10 -0.56 12.07 4.24
CA ASP A 10 0.50 11.07 4.13
C ASP A 10 0.05 9.87 3.31
N LEU A 11 -1.19 9.42 3.50
CA LEU A 11 -1.72 8.32 2.73
C LEU A 11 -1.77 8.66 1.25
N ASP A 12 -2.30 9.82 0.92
CA ASP A 12 -2.40 10.25 -0.47
C ASP A 12 -1.02 10.33 -1.13
N ARG A 13 -0.06 10.86 -0.41
CA ARG A 13 1.31 10.99 -0.90
C ARG A 13 1.93 9.61 -1.13
N ASP A 14 1.74 8.71 -0.19
CA ASP A 14 2.27 7.35 -0.31
C ASP A 14 1.63 6.60 -1.47
N LEU A 15 0.32 6.75 -1.65
CA LEU A 15 -0.37 6.11 -2.75
C LEU A 15 0.08 6.66 -4.10
N ALA A 16 0.32 7.97 -4.18
CA ALA A 16 0.83 8.58 -5.41
C ALA A 16 2.20 7.99 -5.75
N ARG A 17 3.05 7.84 -4.76
CA ARG A 17 4.37 7.25 -4.97
C ARG A 17 4.26 5.79 -5.40
N LEU A 18 3.38 5.05 -4.76
CA LEU A 18 3.16 3.65 -5.12
C LEU A 18 2.70 3.52 -6.56
N ARG A 19 1.81 4.42 -7.01
CA ARG A 19 1.37 4.40 -8.39
C ARG A 19 2.54 4.61 -9.35
N GLU A 20 3.44 5.53 -9.03
CA GLU A 20 4.63 5.75 -9.84
C GLU A 20 5.50 4.50 -9.91
N VAL A 21 5.75 3.89 -8.77
CA VAL A 21 6.60 2.70 -8.69
C VAL A 21 5.96 1.54 -9.47
N LEU A 22 4.65 1.39 -9.34
CA LEU A 22 3.94 0.30 -9.98
C LEU A 22 3.62 0.54 -11.45
N ALA A 23 3.85 1.75 -11.95
CA ALA A 23 3.51 2.09 -13.33
C ALA A 23 4.18 1.17 -14.36
N ARG A 24 5.36 0.67 -14.03
CA ARG A 24 6.10 -0.23 -14.92
C ARG A 24 6.19 -1.66 -14.39
N HIS A 25 5.44 -1.94 -13.34
CA HIS A 25 5.44 -3.27 -12.76
C HIS A 25 4.55 -4.20 -13.57
N HIS A 26 4.92 -5.47 -13.59
CA HIS A 26 4.12 -6.48 -14.28
C HIS A 26 2.89 -6.82 -13.48
N PHE A 27 1.77 -6.88 -14.16
CA PHE A 27 0.52 -7.35 -13.57
C PHE A 27 0.04 -8.58 -14.29
N PRO A 28 -0.65 -9.49 -13.61
CA PRO A 28 -1.07 -9.44 -12.21
C PRO A 28 0.09 -9.58 -11.23
N THR A 29 -0.10 -9.07 -10.02
CA THR A 29 0.93 -9.11 -8.99
C THR A 29 0.33 -9.49 -7.64
N ARG A 30 1.18 -9.87 -6.72
CA ARG A 30 0.79 -10.21 -5.35
C ARG A 30 1.59 -9.38 -4.37
N GLN A 31 1.17 -9.42 -3.10
CA GLN A 31 1.85 -8.67 -2.05
C GLN A 31 3.37 -8.91 -2.06
N ASP A 32 3.79 -10.17 -2.15
CA ASP A 32 5.22 -10.49 -2.11
C ASP A 32 5.98 -9.81 -3.25
N ASP A 33 5.38 -9.78 -4.43
CA ASP A 33 6.00 -9.14 -5.58
C ASP A 33 6.10 -7.64 -5.40
N VAL A 34 5.06 -7.03 -4.83
CA VAL A 34 5.06 -5.60 -4.57
C VAL A 34 6.14 -5.25 -3.55
N LEU A 35 6.21 -6.03 -2.47
CA LEU A 35 7.23 -5.81 -1.45
C LEU A 35 8.63 -5.97 -2.01
N ALA A 36 8.84 -7.00 -2.83
CA ALA A 36 10.15 -7.22 -3.47
C ALA A 36 10.53 -6.05 -4.38
N LEU A 37 9.56 -5.52 -5.12
CA LEU A 37 9.81 -4.36 -5.97
C LEU A 37 10.23 -3.16 -5.15
N LEU A 38 9.54 -2.89 -4.05
CA LEU A 38 9.84 -1.75 -3.20
C LEU A 38 11.24 -1.87 -2.59
N VAL A 39 11.61 -3.07 -2.16
CA VAL A 39 12.94 -3.31 -1.62
C VAL A 39 14.00 -3.12 -2.71
N ALA A 40 13.76 -3.66 -3.89
CA ALA A 40 14.72 -3.58 -5.00
C ALA A 40 14.96 -2.12 -5.42
N ARG A 41 13.95 -1.27 -5.28
CA ARG A 41 14.06 0.14 -5.63
C ARG A 41 14.51 1.01 -4.46
N HIS A 42 14.80 0.40 -3.32
CA HIS A 42 15.23 1.11 -2.12
C HIS A 42 14.20 2.16 -1.65
N GLU A 43 12.93 1.82 -1.76
CA GLU A 43 11.88 2.72 -1.32
C GLU A 43 11.84 2.77 0.22
N PRO A 44 11.34 3.87 0.79
CA PRO A 44 11.27 3.99 2.24
C PRO A 44 10.44 2.90 2.90
N SER A 45 10.79 2.56 4.13
CA SER A 45 10.09 1.53 4.90
C SER A 45 8.59 1.80 5.03
N ARG A 46 8.20 3.07 5.05
CA ARG A 46 6.78 3.42 5.15
C ARG A 46 5.97 2.85 3.99
N LEU A 47 6.56 2.80 2.79
CA LEU A 47 5.89 2.20 1.65
C LEU A 47 5.76 0.70 1.80
N LEU A 48 6.76 0.05 2.37
CA LEU A 48 6.69 -1.36 2.68
C LEU A 48 5.54 -1.64 3.65
N TRP A 49 5.39 -0.79 4.66
CA TRP A 49 4.30 -0.93 5.61
C TRP A 49 2.93 -0.74 4.95
N ARG A 50 2.83 0.20 4.02
CA ARG A 50 1.59 0.38 3.27
C ARG A 50 1.22 -0.90 2.50
N ALA A 51 2.21 -1.48 1.84
CA ALA A 51 1.97 -2.70 1.06
C ALA A 51 1.73 -3.92 1.94
N ALA A 52 2.18 -3.89 3.18
CA ALA A 52 2.02 -5.01 4.09
C ALA A 52 0.56 -5.31 4.44
N VAL A 53 -0.34 -4.35 4.25
CA VAL A 53 -1.76 -4.58 4.52
C VAL A 53 -2.46 -5.33 3.38
N LEU A 54 -1.78 -5.54 2.26
CA LEU A 54 -2.37 -6.28 1.16
C LEU A 54 -2.59 -7.74 1.54
N ASP A 55 -3.62 -8.35 0.95
CA ASP A 55 -3.91 -9.75 1.18
C ASP A 55 -2.87 -10.59 0.44
N ARG A 56 -2.19 -11.45 1.16
CA ARG A 56 -1.12 -12.30 0.60
C ARG A 56 -1.64 -13.27 -0.45
N ALA A 57 -2.86 -13.69 -0.31
CA ALA A 57 -3.46 -14.66 -1.21
C ALA A 57 -4.09 -14.03 -2.44
N GLN A 58 -4.29 -12.72 -2.40
CA GLN A 58 -4.99 -12.05 -3.49
C GLN A 58 -4.05 -11.65 -4.60
N VAL A 59 -4.58 -11.72 -5.83
CA VAL A 59 -3.87 -11.25 -7.02
C VAL A 59 -4.44 -9.89 -7.39
N TYR A 60 -3.56 -8.92 -7.64
CA TYR A 60 -3.94 -7.56 -8.00
C TYR A 60 -3.60 -7.35 -9.48
N ARG A 61 -4.52 -6.77 -10.22
CA ARG A 61 -4.40 -6.68 -11.67
C ARG A 61 -3.95 -5.33 -12.18
N SER A 62 -3.87 -4.34 -11.29
CA SER A 62 -3.46 -3.00 -11.68
C SER A 62 -2.96 -2.24 -10.46
N ALA A 63 -2.24 -1.15 -10.73
CA ALA A 63 -1.80 -0.27 -9.66
C ALA A 63 -2.98 0.29 -8.89
N ASP A 64 -4.08 0.58 -9.58
CA ASP A 64 -5.29 1.08 -8.92
C ASP A 64 -5.87 0.07 -7.95
N GLU A 65 -5.84 -1.23 -8.29
CA GLU A 65 -6.33 -2.25 -7.38
C GLU A 65 -5.47 -2.32 -6.13
N VAL A 66 -4.15 -2.24 -6.29
CA VAL A 66 -3.23 -2.24 -5.16
C VAL A 66 -3.48 -1.03 -4.27
N CYS A 67 -3.50 0.14 -4.85
CA CYS A 67 -3.70 1.37 -4.09
C CYS A 67 -5.09 1.44 -3.47
N GLY A 68 -6.10 0.95 -4.18
CA GLY A 68 -7.45 0.88 -3.64
C GLY A 68 -7.55 -0.03 -2.44
N ALA A 69 -6.88 -1.17 -2.48
CA ALA A 69 -6.87 -2.09 -1.35
C ALA A 69 -6.21 -1.47 -0.13
N ILE A 70 -5.11 -0.76 -0.34
CA ILE A 70 -4.42 -0.08 0.75
C ILE A 70 -5.30 1.02 1.34
N ALA A 71 -5.93 1.81 0.49
CA ALA A 71 -6.80 2.89 0.95
C ALA A 71 -7.98 2.35 1.76
N ARG A 72 -8.59 1.26 1.30
CA ARG A 72 -9.70 0.65 2.02
C ARG A 72 -9.28 0.13 3.39
N SER A 73 -8.12 -0.50 3.46
CA SER A 73 -7.59 -0.97 4.73
C SER A 73 -7.36 0.17 5.71
N THR A 74 -6.78 1.25 5.23
CA THR A 74 -6.48 2.40 6.07
C THR A 74 -7.75 3.11 6.50
N ASN A 75 -8.68 3.34 5.56
CA ASN A 75 -9.91 4.08 5.84
C ASN A 75 -10.91 3.27 6.65
N ALA A 76 -10.77 1.96 6.68
CA ALA A 76 -11.66 1.13 7.48
C ALA A 76 -11.38 1.28 8.98
N GLY A 77 -10.42 2.14 9.33
CA GLY A 77 -10.15 2.39 10.73
C GLY A 77 -9.38 1.28 11.38
N MET A 78 -8.59 0.60 10.65
CA MET A 78 -7.74 -0.49 11.15
C MET A 78 -8.37 -1.26 12.29
N PRO A 79 -8.76 -2.48 12.06
CA PRO A 79 -9.25 -3.29 13.16
C PRO A 79 -8.17 -3.41 14.22
N PRO A 80 -8.57 -3.59 15.47
CA PRO A 80 -7.59 -3.81 16.52
C PRO A 80 -6.70 -5.00 16.18
N PRO A 81 -5.45 -4.99 16.65
CA PRO A 81 -4.55 -6.08 16.35
C PRO A 81 -5.14 -7.41 16.78
N PRO A 82 -4.90 -8.47 16.02
CA PRO A 82 -5.34 -9.79 16.43
C PRO A 82 -4.64 -10.21 17.69
N GLY A 83 -5.27 -11.09 18.43
CA GLY A 83 -4.67 -11.56 19.66
C GLY A 83 -5.07 -10.80 20.88
N ARG A 84 -5.95 -9.85 20.73
CA ARG A 84 -6.50 -9.17 21.87
C ARG A 84 -7.73 -9.81 22.34
#